data_d5b9d1c50cf0d0056ca581d153a11ed5
#
_entry.id   d5b9d1c50cf0d0056ca581d153a11ed5
#
_cell.length_a   1.000
_cell.length_b   1.000
_cell.length_c   1.000
_cell.angle_alpha   90.00
_cell.angle_beta   90.00
_cell.angle_gamma   90.00
#
_symmetry.space_group_name_H-M   'P 1'
#
loop_
_entity.id
_entity.type
_entity.pdbx_description
1 polymer ?
#
loop_
_entity_poly.entity_id
_entity_poly.type
_entity_poly.pdbx_seq_one_letter_code
_entity_poly.pdbx_strand_id
1 'polypeptide(L)'
;KEVYFGADRNESLCNGVKDTTGLQQLSLPANLKPDILYLEGTWDFTGEYAKNTGSQGKIVFNYGAKNVYFVGNADTPVDITIMIDGKVSRHQTIKENKLYTLVEGTDYGEHTLEILINTPGLIAYTFTFG
;
A
#
# COMPACT_ATOMS: atom_id res chain seq x y z
N LYS A 1 -14.09 -4.24 -3.39
CA LYS A 1 -13.25 -4.94 -2.43
C LYS A 1 -12.39 -3.96 -1.66
N GLU A 2 -12.22 -4.21 -0.39
CA GLU A 2 -11.37 -3.40 0.48
C GLU A 2 -10.25 -4.24 1.07
N VAL A 3 -9.05 -3.66 1.15
CA VAL A 3 -7.87 -4.28 1.76
C VAL A 3 -7.38 -3.34 2.85
N TYR A 4 -7.33 -3.85 4.08
CA TYR A 4 -6.95 -3.07 5.26
C TYR A 4 -5.49 -3.31 5.62
N PHE A 5 -4.81 -2.24 6.03
CA PHE A 5 -3.39 -2.29 6.44
C PHE A 5 -3.24 -2.52 7.94
N GLY A 6 -4.15 -1.97 8.75
CA GLY A 6 -4.04 -2.04 10.20
C GLY A 6 -4.32 -3.44 10.76
N ALA A 7 -3.76 -3.72 11.95
CA ALA A 7 -3.79 -5.04 12.56
C ALA A 7 -5.19 -5.57 12.85
N ASP A 8 -6.18 -4.69 13.00
CA ASP A 8 -7.56 -5.12 13.30
C ASP A 8 -8.18 -5.94 12.15
N ARG A 9 -7.77 -5.69 10.90
CA ARG A 9 -8.40 -6.31 9.73
C ARG A 9 -7.43 -6.57 8.58
N ASN A 10 -6.15 -6.87 8.86
CA ASN A 10 -5.16 -7.05 7.81
C ASN A 10 -5.01 -8.49 7.31
N GLU A 11 -6.12 -9.15 7.05
CA GLU A 11 -6.14 -10.53 6.58
C GLU A 11 -5.40 -10.71 5.25
N SER A 12 -5.34 -9.67 4.42
CA SER A 12 -4.67 -9.75 3.11
C SER A 12 -3.14 -9.64 3.20
N LEU A 13 -2.61 -9.21 4.33
CA LEU A 13 -1.16 -9.11 4.50
C LEU A 13 -0.54 -10.51 4.46
N CYS A 14 0.42 -10.71 3.55
CA CYS A 14 1.02 -12.04 3.37
C CYS A 14 2.39 -12.18 4.04
N ASN A 15 3.26 -11.20 3.84
CA ASN A 15 4.67 -11.33 4.25
C ASN A 15 4.97 -10.70 5.61
N GLY A 16 3.96 -10.57 6.45
CA GLY A 16 4.08 -10.09 7.82
C GLY A 16 3.21 -10.88 8.77
N VAL A 17 3.30 -10.57 10.05
CA VAL A 17 2.45 -11.19 11.07
C VAL A 17 1.13 -10.43 11.14
N LYS A 18 0.04 -11.13 10.83
CA LYS A 18 -1.31 -10.56 10.86
C LYS A 18 -1.79 -10.32 12.28
N ASP A 19 -2.78 -9.45 12.44
CA ASP A 19 -3.45 -9.21 13.72
C ASP A 19 -2.48 -8.81 14.85
N THR A 20 -1.37 -8.18 14.50
CA THR A 20 -0.29 -7.89 15.44
C THR A 20 0.15 -6.45 15.31
N THR A 21 0.12 -5.70 16.39
CA THR A 21 0.61 -4.32 16.44
C THR A 21 2.10 -4.28 16.69
N GLY A 22 2.74 -3.16 16.33
CA GLY A 22 4.15 -2.91 16.55
C GLY A 22 4.96 -2.93 15.27
N LEU A 23 6.27 -2.83 15.42
CA LEU A 23 7.21 -2.75 14.31
C LEU A 23 7.46 -4.12 13.70
N GLN A 24 7.45 -4.17 12.38
CA GLN A 24 7.86 -5.35 11.61
C GLN A 24 8.77 -4.90 10.49
N GLN A 25 9.86 -5.62 10.28
CA GLN A 25 10.75 -5.42 9.15
C GLN A 25 10.44 -6.50 8.12
N LEU A 26 10.03 -6.08 6.93
CA LEU A 26 9.45 -6.98 5.94
C LEU A 26 10.23 -6.99 4.65
N SER A 27 10.29 -8.16 4.01
CA SER A 27 10.94 -8.36 2.72
C SER A 27 9.97 -9.05 1.78
N LEU A 28 10.04 -8.69 0.49
CA LEU A 28 9.19 -9.30 -0.51
C LEU A 28 9.63 -10.74 -0.80
N PRO A 29 8.71 -11.70 -0.90
CA PRO A 29 9.04 -13.04 -1.36
C PRO A 29 9.35 -13.04 -2.86
N ALA A 30 9.98 -14.11 -3.34
CA ALA A 30 10.35 -14.25 -4.75
C ALA A 30 9.12 -14.30 -5.66
N ASN A 31 8.03 -14.94 -5.21
CA ASN A 31 6.81 -15.07 -5.99
C ASN A 31 5.67 -14.33 -5.30
N LEU A 32 5.01 -13.47 -6.06
CA LEU A 32 3.88 -12.68 -5.58
C LEU A 32 2.57 -13.27 -6.11
N LYS A 33 1.61 -13.47 -5.20
CA LYS A 33 0.31 -14.02 -5.53
C LYS A 33 -0.71 -12.91 -5.75
N PRO A 34 -1.75 -13.12 -6.57
CA PRO A 34 -2.80 -12.14 -6.75
C PRO A 34 -3.65 -11.96 -5.49
N ASP A 35 -4.24 -10.78 -5.36
CA ASP A 35 -5.16 -10.40 -4.26
C ASP A 35 -4.55 -10.47 -2.87
N ILE A 36 -3.25 -10.36 -2.77
CA ILE A 36 -2.49 -10.43 -1.52
C ILE A 36 -1.71 -9.13 -1.36
N LEU A 37 -1.66 -8.62 -0.15
CA LEU A 37 -0.90 -7.42 0.20
C LEU A 37 0.51 -7.80 0.63
N TYR A 38 1.49 -7.19 -0.02
CA TYR A 38 2.89 -7.31 0.36
C TYR A 38 3.44 -5.93 0.72
N LEU A 39 4.19 -5.87 1.81
CA LEU A 39 4.90 -4.66 2.23
C LEU A 39 6.39 -4.93 2.28
N GLU A 40 7.20 -3.93 1.96
CA GLU A 40 8.64 -4.00 2.09
C GLU A 40 9.14 -2.83 2.91
N GLY A 41 10.12 -3.07 3.76
CA GLY A 41 10.70 -2.08 4.64
C GLY A 41 10.22 -2.25 6.08
N THR A 42 10.43 -1.23 6.88
CA THR A 42 10.00 -1.23 8.28
C THR A 42 8.66 -0.52 8.41
N TRP A 43 7.71 -1.22 8.99
CA TRP A 43 6.33 -0.75 9.15
C TRP A 43 5.90 -0.88 10.59
N ASP A 44 5.26 0.15 11.10
CA ASP A 44 4.66 0.15 12.44
C ASP A 44 3.15 -0.04 12.30
N PHE A 45 2.65 -1.16 12.81
CA PHE A 45 1.24 -1.51 12.73
C PHE A 45 0.51 -1.06 13.97
N THR A 46 -0.56 -0.29 13.78
CA THR A 46 -1.57 -0.03 14.79
C THR A 46 -2.82 -0.83 14.42
N GLY A 47 -3.86 -0.78 15.24
CA GLY A 47 -5.12 -1.44 14.90
C GLY A 47 -5.70 -0.97 13.58
N GLU A 48 -5.60 0.33 13.28
CA GLU A 48 -6.27 0.95 12.14
C GLU A 48 -5.39 1.14 10.92
N TYR A 49 -4.06 1.25 11.07
CA TYR A 49 -3.18 1.56 9.94
C TYR A 49 -1.81 0.92 10.09
N ALA A 50 -1.05 0.98 9.00
CA ALA A 50 0.37 0.68 9.00
C ALA A 50 1.14 1.92 8.54
N LYS A 51 2.21 2.27 9.26
CA LYS A 51 3.04 3.44 8.97
C LYS A 51 4.43 2.99 8.57
N ASN A 52 4.92 3.45 7.40
CA ASN A 52 6.30 3.17 7.06
C ASN A 52 7.23 4.08 7.87
N THR A 53 8.14 3.47 8.61
CA THR A 53 9.08 4.17 9.48
C THR A 53 10.51 4.12 8.97
N GLY A 54 10.79 3.28 7.97
CA GLY A 54 12.09 3.19 7.36
C GLY A 54 12.33 4.27 6.31
N SER A 55 13.58 4.41 5.87
CA SER A 55 13.97 5.40 4.86
C SER A 55 13.33 5.15 3.51
N GLN A 56 12.99 3.89 3.23
CA GLN A 56 12.30 3.48 2.01
C GLN A 56 11.24 2.45 2.36
N GLY A 57 10.19 2.40 1.56
CA GLY A 57 9.15 1.40 1.71
C GLY A 57 8.53 1.07 0.37
N LYS A 58 7.85 -0.05 0.31
CA LYS A 58 7.13 -0.46 -0.89
C LYS A 58 5.85 -1.17 -0.50
N ILE A 59 4.80 -0.89 -1.27
CA ILE A 59 3.53 -1.61 -1.19
C ILE A 59 3.34 -2.29 -2.54
N VAL A 60 3.00 -3.59 -2.53
CA VAL A 60 2.75 -4.34 -3.76
C VAL A 60 1.42 -5.07 -3.64
N PHE A 61 0.61 -4.95 -4.68
CA PHE A 61 -0.67 -5.63 -4.77
C PHE A 61 -1.00 -5.95 -6.23
N ASN A 62 -1.24 -7.22 -6.51
CA ASN A 62 -1.69 -7.66 -7.82
C ASN A 62 -3.22 -7.66 -7.80
N TYR A 63 -3.83 -6.71 -8.50
CA TYR A 63 -5.26 -6.45 -8.40
C TYR A 63 -6.00 -6.70 -9.71
N GLY A 64 -7.31 -6.96 -9.59
CA GLY A 64 -8.24 -6.96 -10.71
C GLY A 64 -9.30 -5.89 -10.48
N ALA A 65 -9.25 -4.80 -11.24
CA ALA A 65 -10.19 -3.70 -11.11
C ALA A 65 -9.99 -2.69 -12.25
N LYS A 66 -10.88 -1.73 -12.34
CA LYS A 66 -10.73 -0.57 -13.21
C LYS A 66 -9.98 0.56 -12.49
N ASN A 67 -10.32 0.80 -11.24
CA ASN A 67 -9.78 1.90 -10.44
C ASN A 67 -9.20 1.40 -9.12
N VAL A 68 -8.21 2.12 -8.61
CA VAL A 68 -7.62 1.86 -7.29
C VAL A 68 -7.67 3.15 -6.48
N TYR A 69 -8.25 3.06 -5.30
CA TYR A 69 -8.35 4.14 -4.34
C TYR A 69 -7.57 3.78 -3.08
N PHE A 70 -6.97 4.78 -2.47
CA PHE A 70 -6.16 4.61 -1.28
C PHE A 70 -6.55 5.63 -0.23
N VAL A 71 -6.80 5.17 0.99
CA VAL A 71 -7.01 6.07 2.13
C VAL A 71 -5.74 6.09 2.96
N GLY A 72 -5.19 7.28 3.12
CA GLY A 72 -3.96 7.46 3.87
C GLY A 72 -3.72 8.93 4.22
N ASN A 73 -2.64 9.15 4.96
CA ASN A 73 -2.18 10.50 5.29
C ASN A 73 -0.69 10.49 5.65
N ALA A 74 -0.16 11.65 5.95
CA ALA A 74 1.19 11.81 6.49
C ALA A 74 1.25 13.16 7.22
N ASP A 75 2.02 13.25 8.31
CA ASP A 75 2.19 14.49 9.04
C ASP A 75 3.01 15.49 8.21
N THR A 76 4.07 15.01 7.59
CA THR A 76 4.88 15.75 6.61
C THR A 76 4.60 15.15 5.24
N PRO A 77 4.45 15.95 4.18
CA PRO A 77 4.13 15.41 2.85
C PRO A 77 5.09 14.31 2.43
N VAL A 78 4.53 13.22 1.95
CA VAL A 78 5.28 12.08 1.42
C VAL A 78 4.96 11.93 -0.06
N ASP A 79 5.99 11.94 -0.90
CA ASP A 79 5.84 11.67 -2.33
C ASP A 79 5.95 10.19 -2.57
N ILE A 80 4.97 9.64 -3.25
CA ILE A 80 4.96 8.25 -3.67
C ILE A 80 5.01 8.16 -5.18
N THR A 81 5.66 7.11 -5.68
CA THR A 81 5.68 6.76 -7.10
C THR A 81 4.79 5.56 -7.32
N ILE A 82 3.81 5.70 -8.20
CA ILE A 82 2.86 4.65 -8.53
C ILE A 82 3.34 3.97 -9.80
N MET A 83 3.59 2.66 -9.70
CA MET A 83 4.00 1.84 -10.83
C MET A 83 2.91 0.81 -11.14
N ILE A 84 2.66 0.60 -12.42
CA ILE A 84 1.72 -0.41 -12.88
C ILE A 84 2.45 -1.29 -13.89
N ASP A 85 2.48 -2.59 -13.61
CA ASP A 85 3.16 -3.58 -14.44
C ASP A 85 4.62 -3.23 -14.73
N GLY A 86 5.32 -2.72 -13.71
CA GLY A 86 6.73 -2.38 -13.78
C GLY A 86 7.05 -1.03 -14.41
N LYS A 87 6.04 -0.24 -14.77
CA LYS A 87 6.23 1.08 -15.38
C LYS A 87 5.67 2.19 -14.50
N VAL A 88 6.39 3.31 -14.43
CA VAL A 88 5.91 4.48 -13.71
C VAL A 88 4.63 4.99 -14.36
N SER A 89 3.56 5.03 -13.58
CA SER A 89 2.26 5.57 -14.01
C SER A 89 2.15 7.04 -13.64
N ARG A 90 2.45 7.38 -12.38
CA ARG A 90 2.39 8.77 -11.92
C ARG A 90 3.02 8.90 -10.54
N HIS A 91 3.20 10.15 -10.12
CA HIS A 91 3.62 10.53 -8.78
C HIS A 91 2.44 11.15 -8.04
N GLN A 92 2.40 10.96 -6.75
CA GLN A 92 1.33 11.50 -5.90
C GLN A 92 1.95 11.94 -4.57
N THR A 93 1.54 13.11 -4.10
CA THR A 93 1.89 13.58 -2.75
C THR A 93 0.78 13.21 -1.80
N ILE A 94 1.13 12.55 -0.70
CA ILE A 94 0.20 12.17 0.36
C ILE A 94 0.45 13.07 1.56
N LYS A 95 -0.58 13.75 2.05
CA LYS A 95 -0.53 14.54 3.27
C LYS A 95 -1.85 14.48 4.04
N GLU A 96 -2.90 15.06 3.50
CA GLU A 96 -4.21 15.11 4.15
C GLU A 96 -4.82 13.72 4.26
N ASN A 97 -5.51 13.46 5.37
CA ASN A 97 -6.24 12.22 5.55
C ASN A 97 -7.48 12.22 4.66
N LYS A 98 -7.41 11.51 3.56
CA LYS A 98 -8.49 11.44 2.57
C LYS A 98 -8.32 10.21 1.68
N LEU A 99 -9.30 10.03 0.79
CA LEU A 99 -9.23 9.05 -0.28
C LEU A 99 -8.49 9.65 -1.46
N TYR A 100 -7.43 8.97 -1.88
CA TYR A 100 -6.65 9.34 -3.08
C TYR A 100 -6.96 8.36 -4.19
N THR A 101 -7.23 8.87 -5.39
CA THR A 101 -7.38 8.02 -6.57
C THR A 101 -5.99 7.76 -7.15
N LEU A 102 -5.51 6.54 -7.01
CA LEU A 102 -4.16 6.17 -7.48
C LEU A 102 -4.16 5.70 -8.93
N VAL A 103 -5.20 5.00 -9.34
CA VAL A 103 -5.34 4.47 -10.69
C VAL A 103 -6.74 4.74 -11.20
N GLU A 104 -6.82 5.33 -12.40
CA GLU A 104 -8.06 5.48 -13.15
C GLU A 104 -7.90 4.76 -14.47
N GLY A 105 -8.58 3.62 -14.63
CA GLY A 105 -8.54 2.86 -15.86
C GLY A 105 -9.75 3.15 -16.74
N THR A 106 -9.69 2.68 -17.98
CA THR A 106 -10.83 2.73 -18.90
C THR A 106 -11.70 1.49 -18.78
N ASP A 107 -11.07 0.36 -18.45
CA ASP A 107 -11.72 -0.94 -18.36
C ASP A 107 -11.18 -1.72 -17.17
N TYR A 108 -11.91 -2.76 -16.77
CA TYR A 108 -11.39 -3.74 -15.83
C TYR A 108 -10.11 -4.37 -16.39
N GLY A 109 -9.12 -4.52 -15.56
CA GLY A 109 -7.88 -5.20 -15.92
C GLY A 109 -7.18 -5.76 -14.69
N GLU A 110 -6.34 -6.77 -14.91
CA GLU A 110 -5.47 -7.32 -13.87
C GLU A 110 -4.08 -6.75 -14.03
N HIS A 111 -3.58 -6.13 -12.97
CA HIS A 111 -2.30 -5.43 -13.00
C HIS A 111 -1.56 -5.59 -11.69
N THR A 112 -0.25 -5.43 -11.72
CA THR A 112 0.58 -5.35 -10.52
C THR A 112 0.82 -3.89 -10.18
N LEU A 113 0.29 -3.47 -9.03
CA LEU A 113 0.49 -2.15 -8.48
C LEU A 113 1.69 -2.18 -7.55
N GLU A 114 2.61 -1.24 -7.73
CA GLU A 114 3.68 -0.99 -6.78
C GLU A 114 3.65 0.48 -6.38
N ILE A 115 3.74 0.73 -5.09
CA ILE A 115 3.87 2.08 -4.56
C ILE A 115 5.25 2.18 -3.92
N LEU A 116 6.10 3.04 -4.48
CA LEU A 116 7.44 3.28 -3.97
C LEU A 116 7.39 4.48 -3.04
N ILE A 117 7.90 4.31 -1.83
CA ILE A 117 7.90 5.34 -0.78
C ILE A 117 9.36 5.63 -0.44
N ASN A 118 9.81 6.86 -0.71
CA ASN A 118 11.22 7.23 -0.57
C ASN A 118 11.56 7.93 0.73
N THR A 119 10.55 8.24 1.55
CA THR A 119 10.72 8.89 2.86
C THR A 119 9.83 8.21 3.88
N PRO A 120 10.22 8.21 5.17
CA PRO A 120 9.33 7.67 6.19
C PRO A 120 8.10 8.56 6.39
N GLY A 121 7.02 7.98 6.91
CA GLY A 121 5.88 8.72 7.38
C GLY A 121 4.56 8.48 6.66
N LEU A 122 4.53 7.62 5.62
CA LEU A 122 3.24 7.28 5.00
C LEU A 122 2.42 6.44 5.97
N ILE A 123 1.19 6.90 6.24
CA ILE A 123 0.20 6.18 7.04
C ILE A 123 -0.83 5.61 6.07
N ALA A 124 -0.92 4.29 6.03
CA ALA A 124 -1.78 3.56 5.09
C ALA A 124 -2.93 2.89 5.83
N TYR A 125 -4.16 3.21 5.43
CA TYR A 125 -5.37 2.62 6.01
C TYR A 125 -5.95 1.52 5.13
N THR A 126 -6.30 1.85 3.89
CA THR A 126 -7.01 0.90 3.02
C THR A 126 -6.70 1.11 1.54
N PHE A 127 -6.80 0.01 0.78
CA PHE A 127 -7.10 0.09 -0.64
C PHE A 127 -8.57 -0.24 -0.86
N THR A 128 -9.19 0.45 -1.81
CA THR A 128 -10.51 0.12 -2.35
C THR A 128 -10.37 -0.05 -3.86
N PHE A 129 -10.90 -1.11 -4.39
CA PHE A 129 -10.85 -1.45 -5.82
C PHE A 129 -12.24 -1.38 -6.42
N GLY A 130 -12.37 -0.67 -7.55
CA GLY A 130 -13.66 -0.48 -8.19
C GLY A 130 -13.67 -0.49 -9.71
#